data_fc5c6f630940c32f3b56d5cfa42793b9
#
_entry.id   fc5c6f630940c32f3b56d5cfa42793b9
#
_cell.length_a   1.000
_cell.length_b   1.000
_cell.length_c   1.000
_cell.angle_alpha   90.00
_cell.angle_beta   90.00
_cell.angle_gamma   90.00
#
_symmetry.space_group_name_H-M   'P 1'
#
loop_
_entity.id
_entity.type
_entity.pdbx_description
1 polymer ?
#
loop_
_entity_poly.entity_id
_entity_poly.type
_entity_poly.pdbx_seq_one_letter_code
_entity_poly.pdbx_strand_id
1 'polypeptide(L)'
;MLIAGVRSWWSFVLAANAGGRVSGDLLDAVWHNCGLLADGSIARFDHELSWAADIEPEVLLIRSAFQWHVRYSSAKLPHLMASRGIGTIRAIARRIGVDITQSHIRQFIEIETLLQSGIGYSSPERVRSAVRAALYVPHLPALKRLGDSLRTNFGRASRLMRRLAGKS
;
A
#
# COMPACT_ATOMS: atom_id res chain seq x y z
N MET A 1 6.21 -18.80 -3.89
CA MET A 1 6.57 -17.65 -4.72
C MET A 1 6.24 -16.29 -4.07
N LEU A 2 5.00 -16.01 -3.63
CA LEU A 2 4.63 -14.72 -3.04
C LEU A 2 5.51 -14.28 -1.86
N ILE A 3 5.74 -15.15 -0.86
CA ILE A 3 6.52 -14.79 0.35
C ILE A 3 7.99 -14.52 0.05
N ALA A 4 8.59 -15.24 -0.91
CA ALA A 4 9.96 -14.94 -1.34
C ALA A 4 10.07 -13.52 -1.93
N GLY A 5 9.17 -13.16 -2.84
CA GLY A 5 9.11 -11.80 -3.39
C GLY A 5 8.90 -10.72 -2.33
N VAL A 6 8.04 -10.99 -1.32
CA VAL A 6 7.85 -10.06 -0.20
C VAL A 6 9.13 -9.93 0.63
N ARG A 7 9.89 -11.00 0.85
CA ARG A 7 11.19 -10.94 1.56
C ARG A 7 12.23 -10.14 0.79
N SER A 8 12.37 -10.35 -0.52
CA SER A 8 13.27 -9.54 -1.36
C SER A 8 12.91 -8.06 -1.33
N TRP A 9 11.62 -7.75 -1.46
CA TRP A 9 11.13 -6.38 -1.34
C TRP A 9 11.40 -5.80 0.06
N TRP A 10 11.19 -6.58 1.13
CA TRP A 10 11.46 -6.14 2.49
C TRP A 10 12.96 -5.87 2.71
N SER A 11 13.83 -6.73 2.19
CA SER A 11 15.28 -6.48 2.21
C SER A 11 15.66 -5.21 1.47
N PHE A 12 15.03 -4.91 0.32
CA PHE A 12 15.20 -3.65 -0.41
C PHE A 12 14.79 -2.44 0.45
N VAL A 13 13.64 -2.50 1.12
CA VAL A 13 13.18 -1.42 2.02
C VAL A 13 14.16 -1.24 3.18
N LEU A 14 14.62 -2.32 3.80
CA LEU A 14 15.58 -2.27 4.91
C LEU A 14 16.97 -1.76 4.48
N ALA A 15 17.40 -2.02 3.26
CA ALA A 15 18.66 -1.48 2.74
C ALA A 15 18.64 0.06 2.60
N ALA A 16 17.45 0.64 2.45
CA ALA A 16 17.25 2.11 2.43
C ALA A 16 16.96 2.69 3.83
N ASN A 17 16.96 1.85 4.87
CA ASN A 17 16.66 2.28 6.23
C ASN A 17 17.86 3.02 6.85
N ALA A 18 17.63 4.23 7.33
CA ALA A 18 18.58 5.01 8.09
C ALA A 18 17.98 5.35 9.46
N GLY A 19 18.58 4.86 10.53
CA GLY A 19 18.14 5.15 11.90
C GLY A 19 16.73 4.64 12.24
N GLY A 20 16.30 3.50 11.66
CA GLY A 20 14.96 2.93 11.89
C GLY A 20 13.85 3.54 11.02
N ARG A 21 14.20 4.38 10.06
CA ARG A 21 13.25 5.07 9.17
C ARG A 21 13.71 4.99 7.72
N VAL A 22 12.79 5.13 6.80
CA VAL A 22 13.07 5.20 5.36
C VAL A 22 12.54 6.51 4.78
N SER A 23 13.20 7.01 3.74
CA SER A 23 12.76 8.21 3.05
C SER A 23 11.31 8.08 2.57
N GLY A 24 10.54 9.15 2.73
CA GLY A 24 9.19 9.23 2.21
C GLY A 24 9.08 9.08 0.69
N ASP A 25 10.18 9.20 -0.05
CA ASP A 25 10.24 8.90 -1.49
C ASP A 25 9.97 7.43 -1.80
N LEU A 26 10.15 6.55 -0.80
CA LEU A 26 9.78 5.14 -0.92
C LEU A 26 8.29 4.86 -0.72
N LEU A 27 7.49 5.88 -0.40
CA LEU A 27 6.07 5.68 -0.11
C LEU A 27 5.33 4.96 -1.24
N ASP A 28 5.74 5.18 -2.47
CA ASP A 28 5.16 4.51 -3.65
C ASP A 28 5.89 3.23 -4.09
N ALA A 29 6.89 2.79 -3.33
CA ALA A 29 7.57 1.51 -3.54
C ALA A 29 6.72 0.31 -3.05
N VAL A 30 5.41 0.36 -3.29
CA VAL A 30 4.47 -0.72 -2.97
C VAL A 30 4.61 -1.86 -3.98
N TRP A 31 4.20 -3.07 -3.62
CA TRP A 31 4.48 -4.29 -4.39
C TRP A 31 4.06 -4.25 -5.86
N HIS A 32 2.97 -3.55 -6.19
CA HIS A 32 2.51 -3.45 -7.58
C HIS A 32 3.27 -2.43 -8.41
N ASN A 33 4.05 -1.56 -7.76
CA ASN A 33 4.95 -0.59 -8.40
C ASN A 33 6.41 -1.10 -8.39
N CYS A 34 6.62 -2.35 -7.98
CA CYS A 34 7.93 -3.00 -7.92
C CYS A 34 7.93 -4.31 -8.69
N GLY A 35 9.04 -4.64 -9.29
CA GLY A 35 9.30 -5.92 -9.94
C GLY A 35 10.54 -6.60 -9.35
N LEU A 36 10.47 -7.92 -9.22
CA LEU A 36 11.60 -8.75 -8.87
C LEU A 36 12.36 -9.09 -10.16
N LEU A 37 13.61 -8.66 -10.25
CA LEU A 37 14.50 -8.96 -11.38
C LEU A 37 15.06 -10.38 -11.27
N ALA A 38 15.68 -10.85 -12.36
CA ALA A 38 16.22 -12.21 -12.43
C ALA A 38 17.38 -12.45 -11.46
N ASP A 39 18.10 -11.39 -11.08
CA ASP A 39 19.17 -11.41 -10.07
C ASP A 39 18.66 -11.31 -8.62
N GLY A 40 17.33 -11.25 -8.42
CA GLY A 40 16.71 -11.12 -7.11
C GLY A 40 16.62 -9.69 -6.58
N SER A 41 17.12 -8.69 -7.32
CA SER A 41 16.98 -7.29 -6.95
C SER A 41 15.57 -6.76 -7.24
N ILE A 42 15.24 -5.60 -6.66
CA ILE A 42 13.94 -4.92 -6.83
C ILE A 42 14.12 -3.70 -7.74
N ALA A 43 13.35 -3.66 -8.83
CA ALA A 43 13.18 -2.47 -9.64
C ALA A 43 11.86 -1.77 -9.31
N ARG A 44 11.88 -0.44 -9.22
CA ARG A 44 10.68 0.41 -9.07
C ARG A 44 10.28 0.93 -10.44
N PHE A 45 8.98 0.86 -10.75
CA PHE A 45 8.44 1.30 -12.06
C PHE A 45 7.68 2.61 -12.00
N ASP A 46 7.16 2.95 -10.82
CA ASP A 46 6.29 4.11 -10.59
C ASP A 46 6.78 4.90 -9.39
N HIS A 47 6.85 6.23 -9.53
CA HIS A 47 7.41 7.15 -8.53
C HIS A 47 6.51 8.39 -8.35
N GLU A 48 5.21 8.23 -8.59
CA GLU A 48 4.28 9.37 -8.63
C GLU A 48 3.99 9.97 -7.25
N LEU A 49 4.20 9.20 -6.18
CA LEU A 49 3.88 9.63 -4.81
C LEU A 49 5.13 9.64 -3.94
N SER A 50 5.35 10.76 -3.27
CA SER A 50 6.33 10.90 -2.20
C SER A 50 5.69 11.50 -0.95
N TRP A 51 6.36 11.34 0.17
CA TRP A 51 5.98 11.91 1.46
C TRP A 51 7.11 12.79 1.98
N ALA A 52 6.79 13.96 2.50
CA ALA A 52 7.79 14.95 2.89
C ALA A 52 8.62 14.56 4.14
N ALA A 53 8.20 13.55 4.87
CA ALA A 53 8.88 13.08 6.09
C ALA A 53 9.28 11.61 5.96
N ASP A 54 10.33 11.23 6.70
CA ASP A 54 10.69 9.82 6.84
C ASP A 54 9.59 9.03 7.54
N ILE A 55 9.44 7.78 7.13
CA ILE A 55 8.41 6.87 7.62
C ILE A 55 9.01 5.59 8.20
N GLU A 56 8.28 4.94 9.09
CA GLU A 56 8.67 3.63 9.60
C GLU A 56 8.50 2.56 8.50
N PRO A 57 9.48 1.66 8.28
CA PRO A 57 9.41 0.64 7.23
C PRO A 57 8.13 -0.21 7.29
N GLU A 58 7.63 -0.48 8.51
CA GLU A 58 6.40 -1.23 8.77
C GLU A 58 5.17 -0.55 8.16
N VAL A 59 5.16 0.76 8.07
CA VAL A 59 4.08 1.52 7.42
C VAL A 59 4.04 1.26 5.91
N LEU A 60 5.21 1.15 5.27
CA LEU A 60 5.29 0.72 3.86
C LEU A 60 4.80 -0.71 3.67
N LEU A 61 5.15 -1.61 4.59
CA LEU A 61 4.66 -2.99 4.56
C LEU A 61 3.14 -3.04 4.68
N ILE A 62 2.56 -2.27 5.62
CA ILE A 62 1.11 -2.17 5.79
C ILE A 62 0.47 -1.63 4.51
N ARG A 63 1.02 -0.56 3.94
CA ARG A 63 0.50 0.07 2.72
C ARG A 63 0.53 -0.89 1.53
N SER A 64 1.65 -1.58 1.32
CA SER A 64 1.79 -2.57 0.25
C SER A 64 0.80 -3.73 0.39
N ALA A 65 0.69 -4.30 1.58
CA ALA A 65 -0.24 -5.40 1.86
C ALA A 65 -1.71 -4.94 1.79
N PHE A 66 -2.03 -3.72 2.25
CA PHE A 66 -3.35 -3.13 2.16
C PHE A 66 -3.78 -2.91 0.71
N GLN A 67 -2.94 -2.30 -0.10
CA GLN A 67 -3.24 -2.05 -1.52
C GLN A 67 -3.38 -3.37 -2.29
N TRP A 68 -2.52 -4.35 -2.00
CA TRP A 68 -2.66 -5.69 -2.56
C TRP A 68 -4.00 -6.33 -2.14
N HIS A 69 -4.37 -6.26 -0.85
CA HIS A 69 -5.63 -6.76 -0.34
C HIS A 69 -6.83 -6.10 -1.04
N VAL A 70 -6.84 -4.78 -1.16
CA VAL A 70 -7.94 -4.04 -1.81
C VAL A 70 -8.03 -4.36 -3.31
N ARG A 71 -6.91 -4.48 -4.02
CA ARG A 71 -6.89 -4.78 -5.46
C ARG A 71 -7.30 -6.21 -5.79
N TYR A 72 -6.87 -7.17 -4.99
CA TYR A 72 -7.02 -8.59 -5.28
C TYR A 72 -8.03 -9.30 -4.38
N SER A 73 -8.76 -8.58 -3.53
CA SER A 73 -9.82 -9.15 -2.69
C SER A 73 -10.95 -9.84 -3.48
N SER A 74 -11.09 -9.50 -4.75
CA SER A 74 -12.02 -10.16 -5.67
C SER A 74 -11.41 -11.37 -6.39
N ALA A 75 -10.08 -11.51 -6.40
CA ALA A 75 -9.42 -12.69 -6.96
C ALA A 75 -9.55 -13.82 -5.93
N LYS A 76 -10.08 -14.96 -6.38
CA LYS A 76 -10.36 -16.17 -5.60
C LYS A 76 -9.08 -16.77 -4.97
N LEU A 77 -8.51 -16.10 -3.98
CA LEU A 77 -7.44 -16.62 -3.12
C LEU A 77 -8.02 -16.96 -1.74
N PRO A 78 -8.86 -18.04 -1.62
CA PRO A 78 -9.67 -18.31 -0.43
C PRO A 78 -8.83 -18.54 0.84
N HIS A 79 -7.58 -18.99 0.72
CA HIS A 79 -6.78 -19.42 1.85
C HIS A 79 -5.99 -18.29 2.54
N LEU A 80 -5.78 -17.16 1.87
CA LEU A 80 -5.11 -15.97 2.45
C LEU A 80 -6.09 -14.89 2.88
N MET A 81 -7.34 -14.95 2.41
CA MET A 81 -8.31 -13.85 2.49
C MET A 81 -9.51 -14.13 3.39
N ALA A 82 -9.51 -15.21 4.16
CA ALA A 82 -10.57 -15.51 5.14
C ALA A 82 -10.59 -14.54 6.34
N SER A 83 -9.62 -13.64 6.42
CA SER A 83 -9.46 -12.70 7.54
C SER A 83 -9.69 -11.25 7.10
N ARG A 84 -10.03 -10.41 8.05
CA ARG A 84 -10.07 -8.95 7.92
C ARG A 84 -8.74 -8.45 7.35
N GLY A 85 -8.72 -7.33 6.61
CA GLY A 85 -7.50 -6.77 6.01
C GLY A 85 -6.32 -6.71 6.96
N ILE A 86 -6.55 -6.29 8.21
CA ILE A 86 -5.51 -6.26 9.26
C ILE A 86 -4.97 -7.66 9.60
N GLY A 87 -5.82 -8.69 9.56
CA GLY A 87 -5.40 -10.07 9.80
C GLY A 87 -4.46 -10.57 8.71
N THR A 88 -4.76 -10.27 7.45
CA THR A 88 -3.90 -10.59 6.29
C THR A 88 -2.56 -9.87 6.40
N ILE A 89 -2.56 -8.56 6.71
CA ILE A 89 -1.35 -7.75 6.89
C ILE A 89 -0.45 -8.36 7.96
N ARG A 90 -1.00 -8.65 9.15
CA ARG A 90 -0.25 -9.26 10.26
C ARG A 90 0.24 -10.67 9.94
N ALA A 91 -0.52 -11.45 9.18
CA ALA A 91 -0.10 -12.79 8.76
C ALA A 91 1.10 -12.73 7.81
N ILE A 92 1.12 -11.80 6.87
CA ILE A 92 2.24 -11.56 5.97
C ILE A 92 3.47 -11.08 6.77
N ALA A 93 3.30 -10.08 7.61
CA ALA A 93 4.37 -9.51 8.43
C ALA A 93 5.07 -10.58 9.30
N ARG A 94 4.28 -11.40 10.01
CA ARG A 94 4.82 -12.51 10.82
C ARG A 94 5.65 -13.50 10.00
N ARG A 95 5.26 -13.79 8.76
CA ARG A 95 6.00 -14.74 7.90
C ARG A 95 7.37 -14.22 7.45
N ILE A 96 7.58 -12.91 7.52
CA ILE A 96 8.87 -12.27 7.22
C ILE A 96 9.59 -11.78 8.49
N GLY A 97 9.06 -12.09 9.69
CA GLY A 97 9.68 -11.75 10.97
C GLY A 97 9.44 -10.30 11.42
N VAL A 98 8.38 -9.65 10.92
CA VAL A 98 8.04 -8.25 11.25
C VAL A 98 6.85 -8.20 12.19
N ASP A 99 6.93 -7.38 13.23
CA ASP A 99 5.80 -7.10 14.13
C ASP A 99 5.10 -5.79 13.74
N ILE A 100 3.79 -5.86 13.60
CA ILE A 100 2.94 -4.70 13.27
C ILE A 100 2.20 -4.23 14.50
N THR A 101 2.65 -3.10 15.03
CA THR A 101 2.07 -2.45 16.20
C THR A 101 0.80 -1.63 15.84
N GLN A 102 0.06 -1.23 16.87
CA GLN A 102 -1.07 -0.32 16.69
C GLN A 102 -0.62 1.10 16.29
N SER A 103 0.61 1.50 16.62
CA SER A 103 1.20 2.76 16.19
C SER A 103 1.39 2.78 14.67
N HIS A 104 2.02 1.74 14.11
CA HIS A 104 2.22 1.61 12.66
C HIS A 104 0.89 1.67 11.89
N ILE A 105 -0.17 1.02 12.42
CA ILE A 105 -1.50 1.05 11.79
C ILE A 105 -2.10 2.45 11.83
N ARG A 106 -1.96 3.19 12.94
CA ARG A 106 -2.46 4.58 13.05
C ARG A 106 -1.74 5.49 12.06
N GLN A 107 -0.41 5.42 12.01
CA GLN A 107 0.40 6.20 11.08
C GLN A 107 0.02 5.90 9.62
N PHE A 108 -0.16 4.62 9.27
CA PHE A 108 -0.65 4.24 7.95
C PHE A 108 -2.00 4.87 7.61
N ILE A 109 -2.98 4.80 8.53
CA ILE A 109 -4.32 5.40 8.29
C ILE A 109 -4.21 6.91 8.06
N GLU A 110 -3.37 7.60 8.80
CA GLU A 110 -3.15 9.05 8.65
C GLU A 110 -2.54 9.39 7.30
N ILE A 111 -1.44 8.74 6.94
CA ILE A 111 -0.75 8.95 5.67
C ILE A 111 -1.69 8.64 4.49
N GLU A 112 -2.33 7.47 4.49
CA GLU A 112 -3.23 7.07 3.40
C GLU A 112 -4.45 8.00 3.30
N THR A 113 -4.96 8.50 4.45
CA THR A 113 -6.04 9.50 4.47
C THR A 113 -5.61 10.79 3.78
N LEU A 114 -4.44 11.33 4.11
CA LEU A 114 -3.94 12.57 3.54
C LEU A 114 -3.63 12.42 2.04
N LEU A 115 -2.99 11.33 1.64
CA LEU A 115 -2.70 11.03 0.24
C LEU A 115 -3.98 10.97 -0.59
N GLN A 116 -4.95 10.16 -0.18
CA GLN A 116 -6.18 9.95 -0.96
C GLN A 116 -7.07 11.21 -0.98
N SER A 117 -7.11 11.99 0.09
CA SER A 117 -7.83 13.26 0.10
C SER A 117 -7.11 14.36 -0.70
N GLY A 118 -5.78 14.39 -0.69
CA GLY A 118 -4.97 15.33 -1.46
C GLY A 118 -5.10 15.13 -2.98
N ILE A 119 -5.36 13.90 -3.42
CA ILE A 119 -5.68 13.60 -4.84
C ILE A 119 -7.12 14.04 -5.23
N GLY A 120 -7.90 14.59 -4.29
CA GLY A 120 -9.17 15.28 -4.57
C GLY A 120 -10.40 14.40 -4.70
N TYR A 121 -10.40 13.17 -4.16
CA TYR A 121 -11.48 12.21 -4.38
C TYR A 121 -12.58 12.20 -3.33
N SER A 122 -12.28 12.63 -2.10
CA SER A 122 -13.25 12.64 -0.99
C SER A 122 -12.74 13.48 0.17
N SER A 123 -13.62 13.86 1.09
CA SER A 123 -13.19 14.49 2.34
C SER A 123 -12.31 13.52 3.16
N PRO A 124 -11.37 14.05 3.96
CA PRO A 124 -10.50 13.23 4.81
C PRO A 124 -11.28 12.25 5.70
N GLU A 125 -12.44 12.65 6.22
CA GLU A 125 -13.27 11.82 7.09
C GLU A 125 -13.83 10.60 6.35
N ARG A 126 -14.29 10.78 5.11
CA ARG A 126 -14.78 9.68 4.26
C ARG A 126 -13.65 8.72 3.90
N VAL A 127 -12.49 9.25 3.52
CA VAL A 127 -11.30 8.42 3.22
C VAL A 127 -10.90 7.63 4.45
N ARG A 128 -10.77 8.28 5.61
CA ARG A 128 -10.40 7.62 6.88
C ARG A 128 -11.38 6.51 7.25
N SER A 129 -12.66 6.79 7.14
CA SER A 129 -13.72 5.79 7.39
C SER A 129 -13.60 4.59 6.45
N ALA A 130 -13.35 4.82 5.17
CA ALA A 130 -13.19 3.79 4.16
C ALA A 130 -11.93 2.94 4.38
N VAL A 131 -10.79 3.54 4.70
CA VAL A 131 -9.55 2.83 5.04
C VAL A 131 -9.73 1.96 6.28
N ARG A 132 -10.37 2.50 7.33
CA ARG A 132 -10.70 1.73 8.55
C ARG A 132 -11.65 0.56 8.24
N ALA A 133 -12.68 0.79 7.45
CA ALA A 133 -13.60 -0.28 7.06
C ALA A 133 -12.85 -1.40 6.32
N ALA A 134 -11.98 -1.06 5.38
CA ALA A 134 -11.18 -2.04 4.64
C ALA A 134 -10.23 -2.85 5.55
N LEU A 135 -9.69 -2.23 6.61
CA LEU A 135 -8.82 -2.91 7.58
C LEU A 135 -9.58 -3.85 8.52
N TYR A 136 -10.74 -3.42 9.02
CA TYR A 136 -11.37 -4.06 10.18
C TYR A 136 -12.67 -4.80 9.89
N VAL A 137 -13.33 -4.53 8.75
CA VAL A 137 -14.58 -5.19 8.39
C VAL A 137 -14.29 -6.41 7.51
N PRO A 138 -14.79 -7.61 7.85
CA PRO A 138 -14.65 -8.79 7.01
C PRO A 138 -15.44 -8.60 5.70
N HIS A 139 -14.83 -9.00 4.59
CA HIS A 139 -15.44 -9.10 3.26
C HIS A 139 -16.83 -8.52 3.08
N LEU A 140 -16.94 -7.22 2.81
CA LEU A 140 -18.20 -6.61 2.40
C LEU A 140 -18.16 -6.29 0.90
N PRO A 141 -19.31 -6.40 0.19
CA PRO A 141 -19.47 -5.88 -1.17
C PRO A 141 -19.09 -4.40 -1.31
N ALA A 142 -19.12 -3.65 -0.19
CA ALA A 142 -18.61 -2.27 -0.10
C ALA A 142 -17.11 -2.15 -0.41
N LEU A 143 -16.29 -3.16 -0.11
CA LEU A 143 -14.86 -3.16 -0.47
C LEU A 143 -14.66 -3.27 -1.98
N LYS A 144 -15.55 -3.96 -2.69
CA LYS A 144 -15.55 -3.98 -4.15
C LYS A 144 -15.79 -2.57 -4.72
N ARG A 145 -16.76 -1.84 -4.17
CA ARG A 145 -17.06 -0.45 -4.58
C ARG A 145 -15.91 0.51 -4.24
N LEU A 146 -15.26 0.32 -3.09
CA LEU A 146 -14.08 1.09 -2.70
C LEU A 146 -12.89 0.76 -3.62
N GLY A 147 -12.63 -0.51 -3.87
CA GLY A 147 -11.59 -0.96 -4.79
C GLY A 147 -11.83 -0.48 -6.22
N ASP A 148 -13.06 -0.51 -6.70
CA ASP A 148 -13.45 -0.01 -8.01
C ASP A 148 -13.34 1.53 -8.08
N SER A 149 -13.73 2.25 -7.01
CA SER A 149 -13.55 3.69 -6.88
C SER A 149 -12.07 4.08 -6.85
N LEU A 150 -11.25 3.43 -6.04
CA LEU A 150 -9.81 3.66 -5.98
C LEU A 150 -9.15 3.33 -7.32
N ARG A 151 -9.51 2.21 -7.97
CA ARG A 151 -8.95 1.80 -9.27
C ARG A 151 -9.32 2.78 -10.39
N THR A 152 -10.57 3.22 -10.44
CA THR A 152 -11.06 4.21 -11.42
C THR A 152 -10.35 5.54 -11.21
N ASN A 153 -10.09 5.89 -9.99
CA ASN A 153 -9.51 7.16 -9.60
C ASN A 153 -7.99 7.18 -9.85
N PHE A 154 -7.25 6.12 -9.49
CA PHE A 154 -5.84 5.97 -9.87
C PHE A 154 -5.65 6.04 -11.40
N GLY A 155 -6.49 5.35 -12.16
CA GLY A 155 -6.46 5.42 -13.62
C GLY A 155 -6.81 6.81 -14.21
N ARG A 156 -7.55 7.66 -13.49
CA ARG A 156 -7.83 9.04 -13.88
C ARG A 156 -6.68 9.99 -13.50
N ALA A 157 -6.12 9.85 -12.31
CA ALA A 157 -4.97 10.66 -11.87
C ALA A 157 -3.76 10.42 -12.76
N SER A 158 -3.41 9.18 -13.04
CA SER A 158 -2.34 8.81 -13.95
C SER A 158 -2.55 9.37 -15.40
N ARG A 159 -3.80 9.42 -15.87
CA ARG A 159 -4.12 10.05 -17.16
C ARG A 159 -4.05 11.57 -17.13
N LEU A 160 -4.46 12.20 -16.02
CA LEU A 160 -4.39 13.64 -15.84
C LEU A 160 -2.94 14.11 -15.75
N MET A 161 -2.12 13.43 -14.96
CA MET A 161 -0.70 13.73 -14.83
C MET A 161 0.06 13.55 -16.14
N ARG A 162 -0.21 12.48 -16.91
CA ARG A 162 0.35 12.33 -18.26
C ARG A 162 -0.06 13.43 -19.24
N ARG A 163 -1.28 13.96 -19.11
CA ARG A 163 -1.73 15.12 -19.93
C ARG A 163 -1.05 16.42 -19.53
N LEU A 164 -0.71 16.59 -18.25
CA LEU A 164 -0.01 17.77 -17.76
C LEU A 164 1.49 17.71 -18.10
N ALA A 165 2.12 16.55 -17.97
CA ALA A 165 3.52 16.34 -18.33
C ALA A 165 3.80 16.39 -19.85
N GLY A 166 2.81 16.14 -20.69
CA GLY A 166 2.94 16.23 -22.14
C GLY A 166 2.67 17.62 -22.73
N LYS A 167 2.50 18.65 -21.89
CA LYS A 167 2.27 20.04 -22.28
C LYS A 167 3.42 20.99 -21.91
N SER A 168 4.56 20.44 -21.45
CA SER A 168 5.80 21.19 -21.17
C SER A 168 6.82 21.02 -22.28
#